data_8c15abde171450602a4f1afdeacc3ef8
#
_entry.id   8c15abde171450602a4f1afdeacc3ef8
#
_cell.length_a   1.000
_cell.length_b   1.000
_cell.length_c   1.000
_cell.angle_alpha   90.00
_cell.angle_beta   90.00
_cell.angle_gamma   90.00
#
_symmetry.space_group_name_H-M   'P 1'
#
loop_
_entity.id
_entity.type
_entity.pdbx_description
1 polymer ?
#
loop_
_entity_poly.entity_id
_entity_poly.type
_entity_poly.pdbx_seq_one_letter_code
_entity_poly.pdbx_strand_id
1 'polypeptide(L)'
;MNTLVVFAREPVMGRAKTRLAAGVGVVHAHRLYRAMVARVLREVGHDPRWRTVVAVAPDRAVGHPDWRGFAQVGQGGGSLSPRLHRALNMGGNVCVIGTDCPEVRRQDVWEAFRRLRDRELVLGPADDGGFWLIGARGVGEAQFEGVRWSTEHALADVAERAEGKVGYLRTLVDVDNVAALREVRRKGGRV
;
A
#
# COMPACT_ATOMS: atom_id res chain seq x y z
N MET A 1 -5.05 -19.39 2.66
CA MET A 1 -3.65 -18.92 2.47
C MET A 1 -3.64 -17.40 2.58
N ASN A 2 -2.67 -16.81 3.25
CA ASN A 2 -2.53 -15.35 3.35
C ASN A 2 -1.60 -14.84 2.24
N THR A 3 -1.99 -13.78 1.56
CA THR A 3 -1.16 -13.13 0.52
C THR A 3 -1.05 -11.63 0.83
N LEU A 4 0.17 -11.13 0.96
CA LEU A 4 0.48 -9.72 1.02
C LEU A 4 0.85 -9.24 -0.38
N VAL A 5 0.12 -8.27 -0.90
CA VAL A 5 0.42 -7.61 -2.17
C VAL A 5 0.98 -6.23 -1.88
N VAL A 6 2.19 -5.96 -2.33
CA VAL A 6 2.84 -4.65 -2.19
C VAL A 6 2.70 -3.89 -3.50
N PHE A 7 1.91 -2.84 -3.50
CA PHE A 7 1.78 -1.94 -4.66
C PHE A 7 2.99 -1.02 -4.75
N ALA A 8 3.75 -1.16 -5.81
CA ALA A 8 4.93 -0.37 -6.06
C ALA A 8 4.90 0.27 -7.45
N ARG A 9 5.50 1.44 -7.58
CA ARG A 9 5.73 2.10 -8.86
C ARG A 9 7.17 1.90 -9.31
N GLU A 10 7.36 1.82 -10.63
CA GLU A 10 8.69 1.88 -11.23
C GLU A 10 9.44 3.11 -10.71
N PRO A 11 10.64 2.95 -10.12
CA PRO A 11 11.39 4.05 -9.54
C PRO A 11 12.07 4.90 -10.63
N VAL A 12 11.26 5.58 -11.44
CA VAL A 12 11.75 6.50 -12.47
C VAL A 12 11.84 7.91 -11.88
N MET A 13 13.00 8.53 -12.05
CA MET A 13 13.26 9.89 -11.58
C MET A 13 12.21 10.86 -12.14
N GLY A 14 11.63 11.70 -11.28
CA GLY A 14 10.61 12.70 -11.65
C GLY A 14 9.20 12.14 -11.86
N ARG A 15 8.99 10.81 -11.78
CA ARG A 15 7.65 10.20 -11.97
C ARG A 15 6.99 9.72 -10.68
N ALA A 16 7.75 9.54 -9.60
CA ALA A 16 7.23 9.19 -8.29
C ALA A 16 7.49 10.34 -7.31
N LYS A 17 6.57 10.53 -6.34
CA LYS A 17 6.70 11.51 -5.25
C LYS A 17 6.94 12.95 -5.73
N THR A 18 6.15 13.41 -6.70
CA THR A 18 6.30 14.76 -7.28
C THR A 18 6.07 15.88 -6.27
N ARG A 19 5.13 15.70 -5.30
CA ARG A 19 4.91 16.66 -4.21
C ARG A 19 6.11 16.73 -3.26
N LEU A 20 6.70 15.58 -2.92
CA LEU A 20 7.93 15.54 -2.13
C LEU A 20 9.09 16.16 -2.90
N ALA A 21 9.20 15.89 -4.20
CA ALA A 21 10.25 16.44 -5.08
C ALA A 21 10.21 17.97 -5.16
N ALA A 22 9.03 18.58 -5.09
CA ALA A 22 8.89 20.03 -5.05
C ALA A 22 9.60 20.68 -3.84
N GLY A 23 9.71 19.95 -2.72
CA GLY A 23 10.34 20.48 -1.51
C GLY A 23 11.78 20.02 -1.26
N VAL A 24 12.20 18.84 -1.77
CA VAL A 24 13.54 18.28 -1.52
C VAL A 24 14.37 18.09 -2.79
N GLY A 25 13.83 18.41 -3.96
CA GLY A 25 14.44 18.16 -5.25
C GLY A 25 14.23 16.73 -5.77
N VAL A 26 14.24 16.59 -7.10
CA VAL A 26 13.86 15.33 -7.80
C VAL A 26 14.79 14.17 -7.44
N VAL A 27 16.11 14.42 -7.38
CA VAL A 27 17.10 13.38 -7.07
C VAL A 27 16.93 12.85 -5.64
N HIS A 28 16.69 13.75 -4.68
CA HIS A 28 16.52 13.35 -3.28
C HIS A 28 15.18 12.62 -3.07
N ALA A 29 14.10 13.10 -3.66
CA ALA A 29 12.80 12.42 -3.63
C ALA A 29 12.86 11.01 -4.24
N HIS A 30 13.60 10.84 -5.34
CA HIS A 30 13.82 9.54 -5.95
C HIS A 30 14.58 8.57 -5.01
N ARG A 31 15.65 9.05 -4.36
CA ARG A 31 16.41 8.26 -3.37
C ARG A 31 15.55 7.86 -2.17
N LEU A 32 14.75 8.81 -1.66
CA LEU A 32 13.82 8.56 -0.55
C LEU A 32 12.77 7.52 -0.93
N TYR A 33 12.17 7.64 -2.13
CA TYR A 33 11.20 6.65 -2.61
C TYR A 33 11.80 5.23 -2.64
N ARG A 34 12.98 5.06 -3.23
CA ARG A 34 13.67 3.75 -3.25
C ARG A 34 14.01 3.25 -1.85
N ALA A 35 14.42 4.13 -0.95
CA ALA A 35 14.68 3.77 0.44
C ALA A 35 13.42 3.31 1.17
N MET A 36 12.28 3.98 0.97
CA MET A 36 10.98 3.59 1.54
C MET A 36 10.54 2.22 1.02
N VAL A 37 10.59 2.00 -0.29
CA VAL A 37 10.27 0.70 -0.89
C VAL A 37 11.14 -0.40 -0.30
N ALA A 38 12.46 -0.23 -0.29
CA ALA A 38 13.40 -1.21 0.25
C ALA A 38 13.15 -1.46 1.74
N ARG A 39 12.78 -0.45 2.51
CA ARG A 39 12.43 -0.57 3.92
C ARG A 39 11.15 -1.40 4.10
N VAL A 40 10.06 -1.06 3.40
CA VAL A 40 8.80 -1.79 3.48
C VAL A 40 9.03 -3.27 3.13
N LEU A 41 9.66 -3.55 1.99
CA LEU A 41 9.92 -4.92 1.55
C LEU A 41 10.79 -5.70 2.54
N ARG A 42 11.79 -5.08 3.15
CA ARG A 42 12.64 -5.70 4.18
C ARG A 42 11.86 -6.01 5.45
N GLU A 43 10.95 -5.11 5.85
CA GLU A 43 10.16 -5.29 7.07
C GLU A 43 9.10 -6.37 6.92
N VAL A 44 8.35 -6.36 5.82
CA VAL A 44 7.16 -7.23 5.69
C VAL A 44 7.28 -8.30 4.60
N GLY A 45 8.33 -8.26 3.78
CA GLY A 45 8.42 -9.08 2.56
C GLY A 45 8.74 -10.55 2.79
N HIS A 46 9.43 -10.91 3.87
CA HIS A 46 9.91 -12.27 4.12
C HIS A 46 9.35 -12.90 5.40
N ASP A 47 8.09 -12.64 5.71
CA ASP A 47 7.44 -13.25 6.87
C ASP A 47 6.76 -14.58 6.47
N PRO A 48 7.02 -15.69 7.19
CA PRO A 48 6.50 -17.00 6.82
C PRO A 48 4.98 -17.14 6.99
N ARG A 49 4.30 -16.19 7.63
CA ARG A 49 2.85 -16.22 7.85
C ARG A 49 2.04 -15.85 6.61
N TRP A 50 2.67 -15.33 5.59
CA TRP A 50 2.06 -14.97 4.30
C TRP A 50 3.04 -15.07 3.13
N ARG A 51 2.50 -15.22 1.95
CA ARG A 51 3.25 -15.06 0.69
C ARG A 51 3.23 -13.60 0.30
N THR A 52 4.38 -13.05 -0.07
CA THR A 52 4.48 -11.67 -0.59
C THR A 52 4.58 -11.65 -2.11
N VAL A 53 3.80 -10.77 -2.72
CA VAL A 53 3.81 -10.48 -4.16
C VAL A 53 3.98 -8.98 -4.33
N VAL A 54 4.92 -8.54 -5.15
CA VAL A 54 5.06 -7.13 -5.53
C VAL A 54 4.27 -6.89 -6.82
N ALA A 55 3.21 -6.10 -6.73
CA ALA A 55 2.42 -5.68 -7.86
C ALA A 55 2.93 -4.32 -8.35
N VAL A 56 3.47 -4.29 -9.56
CA VAL A 56 4.20 -3.14 -10.10
C VAL A 56 3.41 -2.35 -11.14
N ALA A 57 3.62 -1.04 -11.16
CA ALA A 57 3.08 -0.16 -12.19
C ALA A 57 4.18 0.74 -12.76
N PRO A 58 4.26 0.89 -14.09
CA PRO A 58 3.51 0.17 -15.12
C PRO A 58 3.94 -1.31 -15.22
N ASP A 59 3.12 -2.15 -15.87
CA ASP A 59 3.34 -3.60 -15.94
C ASP A 59 4.70 -4.01 -16.55
N ARG A 60 5.26 -3.18 -17.44
CA ARG A 60 6.62 -3.39 -17.98
C ARG A 60 7.73 -3.33 -16.92
N ALA A 61 7.45 -2.84 -15.71
CA ALA A 61 8.41 -2.81 -14.60
C ALA A 61 8.51 -4.16 -13.86
N VAL A 62 7.76 -5.18 -14.28
CA VAL A 62 7.99 -6.57 -13.87
C VAL A 62 9.40 -6.98 -14.29
N GLY A 63 10.16 -7.54 -13.36
CA GLY A 63 11.59 -7.86 -13.57
C GLY A 63 12.57 -6.77 -13.13
N HIS A 64 12.09 -5.59 -12.69
CA HIS A 64 12.98 -4.54 -12.23
C HIS A 64 13.83 -4.98 -11.00
N PRO A 65 15.13 -4.62 -10.94
CA PRO A 65 16.04 -5.09 -9.88
C PRO A 65 15.61 -4.77 -8.45
N ASP A 66 14.89 -3.68 -8.24
CA ASP A 66 14.41 -3.26 -6.90
C ASP A 66 13.41 -4.25 -6.27
N TRP A 67 12.83 -5.15 -7.08
CA TRP A 67 11.90 -6.20 -6.63
C TRP A 67 12.50 -7.59 -6.62
N ARG A 68 13.79 -7.73 -6.87
CA ARG A 68 14.47 -9.04 -6.91
C ARG A 68 14.25 -9.81 -5.61
N GLY A 69 13.97 -11.11 -5.72
CA GLY A 69 13.69 -11.99 -4.59
C GLY A 69 12.23 -12.09 -4.20
N PHE A 70 11.33 -11.35 -4.86
CA PHE A 70 9.88 -11.44 -4.67
C PHE A 70 9.18 -11.94 -5.94
N ALA A 71 8.04 -12.62 -5.75
CA ALA A 71 7.11 -12.86 -6.85
C ALA A 71 6.58 -11.50 -7.34
N GLN A 72 6.47 -11.32 -8.65
CA GLN A 72 6.10 -10.05 -9.25
C GLN A 72 4.95 -10.23 -10.22
N VAL A 73 4.04 -9.24 -10.24
CA VAL A 73 2.93 -9.16 -11.20
C VAL A 73 2.74 -7.70 -11.62
N GLY A 74 2.14 -7.46 -12.79
CA GLY A 74 1.65 -6.14 -13.15
C GLY A 74 0.40 -5.79 -12.35
N GLN A 75 0.22 -4.50 -12.01
CA GLN A 75 -1.04 -4.03 -11.42
C GLN A 75 -2.20 -4.05 -12.43
N GLY A 76 -1.86 -4.10 -13.71
CA GLY A 76 -2.79 -3.94 -14.82
C GLY A 76 -3.19 -2.49 -15.08
N GLY A 77 -3.89 -2.26 -16.17
CA GLY A 77 -4.37 -0.94 -16.57
C GLY A 77 -5.55 -0.44 -15.73
N GLY A 78 -5.93 0.81 -15.99
CA GLY A 78 -7.07 1.48 -15.36
C GLY A 78 -6.71 2.30 -14.13
N SER A 79 -7.73 2.87 -13.48
CA SER A 79 -7.64 3.60 -12.22
C SER A 79 -7.25 2.69 -11.04
N LEU A 80 -7.25 3.23 -9.82
CA LEU A 80 -6.94 2.44 -8.62
C LEU A 80 -7.99 1.36 -8.34
N SER A 81 -9.28 1.62 -8.62
CA SER A 81 -10.38 0.67 -8.40
C SER A 81 -10.14 -0.70 -9.06
N PRO A 82 -9.97 -0.83 -10.39
CA PRO A 82 -9.75 -2.13 -11.03
C PRO A 82 -8.43 -2.79 -10.60
N ARG A 83 -7.41 -2.01 -10.21
CA ARG A 83 -6.14 -2.56 -9.72
C ARG A 83 -6.31 -3.21 -8.34
N LEU A 84 -7.00 -2.54 -7.41
CA LEU A 84 -7.33 -3.10 -6.10
C LEU A 84 -8.24 -4.31 -6.22
N HIS A 85 -9.28 -4.22 -7.07
CA HIS A 85 -10.18 -5.35 -7.32
C HIS A 85 -9.40 -6.59 -7.78
N ARG A 86 -8.52 -6.47 -8.77
CA ARG A 86 -7.67 -7.58 -9.23
C ARG A 86 -6.78 -8.14 -8.12
N ALA A 87 -6.14 -7.27 -7.35
CA ALA A 87 -5.23 -7.69 -6.29
C ALA A 87 -5.97 -8.42 -5.16
N LEU A 88 -7.09 -7.89 -4.68
CA LEU A 88 -7.87 -8.47 -3.59
C LEU A 88 -8.55 -9.80 -3.99
N ASN A 89 -8.75 -10.04 -5.29
CA ASN A 89 -9.33 -11.28 -5.81
C ASN A 89 -8.27 -12.33 -6.24
N MET A 90 -7.03 -12.24 -5.75
CA MET A 90 -5.98 -13.26 -6.01
C MET A 90 -6.19 -14.57 -5.24
N GLY A 91 -7.24 -14.66 -4.44
CA GLY A 91 -7.67 -15.86 -3.70
C GLY A 91 -7.15 -15.95 -2.26
N GLY A 92 -7.99 -16.43 -1.35
CA GLY A 92 -7.74 -16.51 0.09
C GLY A 92 -7.80 -15.14 0.78
N ASN A 93 -7.10 -14.99 1.90
CA ASN A 93 -6.99 -13.69 2.57
C ASN A 93 -5.92 -12.85 1.86
N VAL A 94 -6.30 -11.71 1.34
CA VAL A 94 -5.36 -10.79 0.67
C VAL A 94 -5.32 -9.47 1.41
N CYS A 95 -4.10 -8.98 1.68
CA CYS A 95 -3.86 -7.61 2.12
C CYS A 95 -3.03 -6.88 1.05
N VAL A 96 -3.47 -5.71 0.65
CA VAL A 96 -2.75 -4.82 -0.27
C VAL A 96 -2.20 -3.65 0.54
N ILE A 97 -0.91 -3.34 0.39
CA ILE A 97 -0.27 -2.17 1.00
C ILE A 97 0.43 -1.33 -0.06
N GLY A 98 0.52 -0.03 0.19
CA GLY A 98 1.43 0.87 -0.52
C GLY A 98 2.87 0.80 0.01
N THR A 99 3.73 1.64 -0.54
CA THR A 99 5.14 1.78 -0.11
C THR A 99 5.41 3.13 0.56
N ASP A 100 4.38 3.91 0.79
CA ASP A 100 4.46 5.31 1.18
C ASP A 100 4.42 5.52 2.70
N CYS A 101 4.06 4.46 3.46
CA CYS A 101 4.07 4.44 4.93
C CYS A 101 5.24 3.59 5.45
N PRO A 102 6.46 4.15 5.58
CA PRO A 102 7.66 3.38 5.96
C PRO A 102 7.65 2.90 7.42
N GLU A 103 6.68 3.32 8.21
CA GLU A 103 6.48 2.89 9.60
C GLU A 103 5.70 1.57 9.73
N VAL A 104 5.24 0.99 8.61
CA VAL A 104 4.57 -0.32 8.61
C VAL A 104 5.47 -1.40 9.21
N ARG A 105 4.88 -2.27 10.03
CA ARG A 105 5.57 -3.39 10.68
C ARG A 105 4.89 -4.71 10.33
N ARG A 106 5.65 -5.80 10.40
CA ARG A 106 5.10 -7.16 10.20
C ARG A 106 3.94 -7.48 11.14
N GLN A 107 3.94 -6.90 12.34
CA GLN A 107 2.84 -7.06 13.29
C GLN A 107 1.53 -6.41 12.81
N ASP A 108 1.61 -5.28 12.11
CA ASP A 108 0.43 -4.60 11.55
C ASP A 108 -0.21 -5.46 10.46
N VAL A 109 0.61 -6.04 9.57
CA VAL A 109 0.16 -6.94 8.52
C VAL A 109 -0.44 -8.24 9.11
N TRP A 110 0.19 -8.78 10.14
CA TRP A 110 -0.33 -9.97 10.83
C TRP A 110 -1.66 -9.68 11.51
N GLU A 111 -1.81 -8.53 12.15
CA GLU A 111 -3.08 -8.11 12.75
C GLU A 111 -4.18 -7.96 11.70
N ALA A 112 -3.86 -7.44 10.51
CA ALA A 112 -4.82 -7.40 9.41
C ALA A 112 -5.33 -8.80 9.04
N PHE A 113 -4.45 -9.77 8.85
CA PHE A 113 -4.84 -11.15 8.56
C PHE A 113 -5.62 -11.81 9.70
N ARG A 114 -5.32 -11.48 10.95
CA ARG A 114 -6.11 -11.96 12.09
C ARG A 114 -7.53 -11.41 12.07
N ARG A 115 -7.70 -10.13 11.79
CA ARG A 115 -9.02 -9.47 11.71
C ARG A 115 -9.87 -9.96 10.56
N LEU A 116 -9.27 -10.41 9.46
CA LEU A 116 -9.99 -11.03 8.35
C LEU A 116 -10.67 -12.37 8.72
N ARG A 117 -10.49 -12.90 9.93
CA ARG A 117 -11.20 -14.10 10.39
C ARG A 117 -12.69 -13.82 10.64
N ASP A 118 -13.01 -12.60 11.08
CA ASP A 118 -14.34 -12.17 11.49
C ASP A 118 -14.76 -10.80 10.93
N ARG A 119 -13.99 -10.26 9.98
CA ARG A 119 -14.26 -9.01 9.25
C ARG A 119 -14.23 -9.28 7.76
N GLU A 120 -15.13 -8.64 7.03
CA GLU A 120 -15.16 -8.70 5.56
C GLU A 120 -14.07 -7.84 4.94
N LEU A 121 -13.84 -6.69 5.55
CA LEU A 121 -12.86 -5.71 5.12
C LEU A 121 -11.99 -5.29 6.30
N VAL A 122 -10.69 -5.11 6.07
CA VAL A 122 -9.75 -4.52 7.03
C VAL A 122 -9.06 -3.34 6.39
N LEU A 123 -9.07 -2.20 7.06
CA LEU A 123 -8.45 -0.96 6.59
C LEU A 123 -7.38 -0.50 7.59
N GLY A 124 -6.24 -0.09 7.07
CA GLY A 124 -5.20 0.63 7.80
C GLY A 124 -5.25 2.10 7.41
N PRO A 125 -5.82 3.00 8.22
CA PRO A 125 -5.94 4.40 7.85
C PRO A 125 -4.58 5.08 7.65
N ALA A 126 -4.51 5.97 6.67
CA ALA A 126 -3.44 6.95 6.53
C ALA A 126 -3.90 8.31 7.05
N ASP A 127 -2.98 9.15 7.48
CA ASP A 127 -3.26 10.46 8.08
C ASP A 127 -3.81 11.51 7.09
N ASP A 128 -3.72 11.22 5.80
CA ASP A 128 -4.26 12.05 4.71
C ASP A 128 -5.71 11.74 4.34
N GLY A 129 -6.37 10.80 5.07
CA GLY A 129 -7.74 10.32 4.78
C GLY A 129 -7.80 9.20 3.76
N GLY A 130 -6.67 8.71 3.28
CA GLY A 130 -6.52 7.46 2.54
C GLY A 130 -6.30 6.25 3.45
N PHE A 131 -5.73 5.21 2.90
CA PHE A 131 -5.35 4.01 3.65
C PHE A 131 -4.01 3.46 3.16
N TRP A 132 -3.19 3.00 4.11
CA TRP A 132 -1.92 2.32 3.84
C TRP A 132 -2.09 0.81 3.64
N LEU A 133 -3.23 0.24 4.11
CA LEU A 133 -3.58 -1.16 3.92
C LEU A 133 -5.07 -1.30 3.65
N ILE A 134 -5.41 -2.18 2.73
CA ILE A 134 -6.74 -2.75 2.54
C ILE A 134 -6.63 -4.28 2.49
N GLY A 135 -7.44 -4.99 3.26
CA GLY A 135 -7.49 -6.45 3.28
C GLY A 135 -8.90 -6.97 3.13
N ALA A 136 -9.05 -8.06 2.35
CA ALA A 136 -10.32 -8.77 2.15
C ALA A 136 -10.08 -10.24 1.74
N ARG A 137 -11.17 -11.03 1.68
CA ARG A 137 -11.18 -12.39 1.08
C ARG A 137 -11.74 -12.42 -0.33
N GLY A 138 -11.67 -11.32 -1.01
CA GLY A 138 -12.31 -11.02 -2.27
C GLY A 138 -13.29 -9.86 -2.08
N VAL A 139 -13.53 -9.14 -3.14
CA VAL A 139 -14.46 -8.00 -3.16
C VAL A 139 -15.23 -8.00 -4.48
N GLY A 140 -16.50 -7.56 -4.44
CA GLY A 140 -17.27 -7.27 -5.63
C GLY A 140 -16.76 -6.01 -6.35
N GLU A 141 -17.14 -5.82 -7.59
CA GLU A 141 -16.77 -4.62 -8.38
C GLU A 141 -17.32 -3.35 -7.74
N ALA A 142 -18.53 -3.40 -7.17
CA ALA A 142 -19.19 -2.29 -6.50
C ALA A 142 -18.43 -1.72 -5.28
N GLN A 143 -17.52 -2.52 -4.68
CA GLN A 143 -16.71 -2.07 -3.52
C GLN A 143 -15.98 -0.77 -3.77
N PHE A 144 -15.58 -0.50 -5.02
CA PHE A 144 -14.79 0.68 -5.38
C PHE A 144 -15.52 1.65 -6.32
N GLU A 145 -16.83 1.46 -6.50
CA GLU A 145 -17.63 2.35 -7.35
C GLU A 145 -17.78 3.73 -6.72
N GLY A 146 -17.53 4.79 -7.48
CA GLY A 146 -17.66 6.17 -7.01
C GLY A 146 -16.74 6.59 -5.87
N VAL A 147 -15.67 5.81 -5.57
CA VAL A 147 -14.68 6.21 -4.55
C VAL A 147 -13.89 7.43 -5.03
N ARG A 148 -13.84 8.45 -4.19
CA ARG A 148 -13.09 9.70 -4.43
C ARG A 148 -11.61 9.52 -4.13
N TRP A 149 -10.91 8.83 -5.05
CA TRP A 149 -9.47 8.55 -4.91
C TRP A 149 -8.63 9.82 -4.81
N SER A 150 -7.53 9.73 -4.07
CA SER A 150 -6.58 10.83 -3.83
C SER A 150 -7.19 12.04 -3.12
N THR A 151 -8.24 11.82 -2.34
CA THR A 151 -8.85 12.80 -1.45
C THR A 151 -8.93 12.25 -0.02
N GLU A 152 -9.18 13.13 0.94
CA GLU A 152 -9.40 12.80 2.35
C GLU A 152 -10.63 11.89 2.61
N HIS A 153 -11.45 11.68 1.60
CA HIS A 153 -12.67 10.87 1.69
C HIS A 153 -12.47 9.40 1.28
N ALA A 154 -11.32 9.03 0.71
CA ALA A 154 -11.13 7.72 0.10
C ALA A 154 -11.33 6.56 1.10
N LEU A 155 -10.85 6.68 2.33
CA LEU A 155 -11.05 5.68 3.38
C LEU A 155 -12.53 5.51 3.72
N ALA A 156 -13.25 6.63 3.93
CA ALA A 156 -14.66 6.62 4.28
C ALA A 156 -15.52 6.02 3.15
N ASP A 157 -15.27 6.44 1.92
CA ASP A 157 -15.98 5.93 0.75
C ASP A 157 -15.83 4.42 0.58
N VAL A 158 -14.63 3.88 0.82
CA VAL A 158 -14.39 2.42 0.77
C VAL A 158 -15.06 1.70 1.93
N ALA A 159 -15.03 2.27 3.14
CA ALA A 159 -15.63 1.66 4.32
C ALA A 159 -17.16 1.61 4.23
N GLU A 160 -17.80 2.67 3.71
CA GLU A 160 -19.25 2.75 3.54
C GLU A 160 -19.81 1.71 2.56
N ARG A 161 -19.00 1.26 1.60
CA ARG A 161 -19.36 0.25 0.60
C ARG A 161 -19.12 -1.18 1.03
N ALA A 162 -18.57 -1.39 2.22
CA ALA A 162 -18.36 -2.74 2.71
C ALA A 162 -19.70 -3.42 3.03
N GLU A 163 -19.92 -4.60 2.48
CA GLU A 163 -21.16 -5.38 2.70
C GLU A 163 -21.25 -5.95 4.12
N GLY A 164 -20.15 -5.92 4.88
CA GLY A 164 -20.08 -6.50 6.21
C GLY A 164 -19.24 -5.68 7.20
N LYS A 165 -18.76 -6.35 8.25
CA LYS A 165 -18.00 -5.68 9.31
C LYS A 165 -16.62 -5.23 8.83
N VAL A 166 -16.31 -3.95 9.06
CA VAL A 166 -14.99 -3.37 8.80
C VAL A 166 -14.13 -3.40 10.06
N GLY A 167 -12.89 -3.84 9.93
CA GLY A 167 -11.86 -3.76 10.96
C GLY A 167 -10.88 -2.63 10.64
N TYR A 168 -10.44 -1.88 11.64
CA TYR A 168 -9.46 -0.80 11.46
C TYR A 168 -8.17 -1.12 12.20
N LEU A 169 -7.04 -0.86 11.56
CA LEU A 169 -5.70 -0.89 12.15
C LEU A 169 -5.31 0.50 12.65
N ARG A 170 -4.11 0.62 13.18
CA ARG A 170 -3.56 1.92 13.57
C ARG A 170 -3.33 2.83 12.35
N THR A 171 -3.45 4.12 12.55
CA THR A 171 -3.13 5.13 11.53
C THR A 171 -1.62 5.25 11.37
N LEU A 172 -1.16 5.35 10.11
CA LEU A 172 0.23 5.64 9.74
C LEU A 172 0.33 6.94 8.96
N VAL A 173 1.54 7.51 8.95
CA VAL A 173 1.84 8.71 8.17
C VAL A 173 2.19 8.32 6.74
N ASP A 174 1.49 8.90 5.76
CA ASP A 174 1.84 8.81 4.33
C ASP A 174 2.90 9.88 3.98
N VAL A 175 4.10 9.42 3.59
CA VAL A 175 5.21 10.31 3.26
C VAL A 175 5.10 10.78 1.82
N ASP A 176 4.18 11.70 1.54
CA ASP A 176 3.98 12.28 0.20
C ASP A 176 4.52 13.72 0.06
N ASN A 177 4.91 14.36 1.17
CA ASN A 177 5.45 15.71 1.20
C ASN A 177 6.52 15.87 2.29
N VAL A 178 7.13 17.07 2.36
CA VAL A 178 8.22 17.37 3.30
C VAL A 178 7.74 17.40 4.76
N ALA A 179 6.51 17.83 5.02
CA ALA A 179 5.97 17.86 6.37
C ALA A 179 5.82 16.44 6.93
N ALA A 180 5.21 15.54 6.17
CA ALA A 180 5.08 14.13 6.52
C ALA A 180 6.45 13.44 6.70
N LEU A 181 7.43 13.74 5.84
CA LEU A 181 8.80 13.24 5.98
C LEU A 181 9.44 13.69 7.31
N ARG A 182 9.28 14.96 7.69
CA ARG A 182 9.79 15.50 8.96
C ARG A 182 9.10 14.84 10.15
N GLU A 183 7.80 14.60 10.06
CA GLU A 183 7.04 13.96 11.13
C GLU A 183 7.50 12.52 11.37
N VAL A 184 7.67 11.71 10.33
CA VAL A 184 8.19 10.35 10.44
C VAL A 184 9.58 10.35 11.09
N ARG A 185 10.46 11.25 10.67
CA ARG A 185 11.83 11.39 11.25
C ARG A 185 11.78 11.79 12.73
N ARG A 186 10.90 12.70 13.12
CA ARG A 186 10.72 13.14 14.50
C ARG A 186 10.24 11.99 15.40
N LYS A 187 9.39 11.09 14.88
CA LYS A 187 8.93 9.87 15.56
C LYS A 187 9.97 8.74 15.61
N GLY A 188 11.20 8.99 15.14
CA GLY A 188 12.28 8.00 15.10
C GLY A 188 12.18 7.03 13.91
N GLY A 189 11.30 7.29 12.96
CA GLY A 189 11.21 6.55 11.71
C GLY A 189 12.47 6.82 10.85
N ARG A 190 13.07 5.74 10.33
CA ARG A 190 14.20 5.82 9.40
C ARG A 190 13.68 5.77 7.97
N VAL A 191 13.91 6.83 7.20
CA VAL A 191 13.58 6.92 5.77
C VAL A 191 14.83 7.33 5.01
#